data_66b584bf1bed2c099035cb44ac8f6f76
#
_entry.id   66b584bf1bed2c099035cb44ac8f6f76
#
_cell.length_a   1.000
_cell.length_b   1.000
_cell.length_c   1.000
_cell.angle_alpha   90.00
_cell.angle_beta   90.00
_cell.angle_gamma   90.00
#
_symmetry.space_group_name_H-M   'P 1'
#
loop_
_entity.id
_entity.type
_entity.pdbx_description
1 polymer ?
#
loop_
_entity_poly.entity_id
_entity_poly.type
_entity_poly.pdbx_seq_one_letter_code
_entity_poly.pdbx_strand_id
1 'polypeptide(L)'
;MKAIIICQSIHKKNTWRIAQAMAAVLNCPVLKPQDADPLAISECDLVGFGSGIYFGSHHRMILDLGERLLPAEGRKAFIFSTSGAGPKMDQYHHKKLRELLQGVGYGVVGEWSCKAFDEFGPFKLIGGLNQGRPNEDDFQNAKEFVKKLNY
;
A
#
# COMPACT_ATOMS: atom_id res chain seq x y z
N MET A 1 -8.57 -6.17 -17.90
CA MET A 1 -7.52 -6.32 -16.88
C MET A 1 -8.16 -6.63 -15.52
N LYS A 2 -7.66 -7.60 -14.80
CA LYS A 2 -8.15 -7.94 -13.47
C LYS A 2 -7.18 -7.41 -12.43
N ALA A 3 -7.68 -6.61 -11.50
CA ALA A 3 -6.86 -6.00 -10.45
C ALA A 3 -7.47 -6.21 -9.06
N ILE A 4 -6.65 -6.09 -8.03
CA ILE A 4 -7.06 -6.14 -6.64
C ILE A 4 -6.10 -5.28 -5.82
N ILE A 5 -6.58 -4.68 -4.75
CA ILE A 5 -5.74 -3.98 -3.79
C ILE A 5 -5.86 -4.67 -2.43
N ILE A 6 -4.72 -4.99 -1.84
CA ILE A 6 -4.63 -5.57 -0.50
C ILE A 6 -4.10 -4.48 0.42
N CYS A 7 -4.85 -4.17 1.48
CA CYS A 7 -4.50 -3.06 2.35
C CYS A 7 -4.74 -3.42 3.82
N GLN A 8 -3.74 -3.17 4.65
CA GLN A 8 -3.87 -3.24 6.11
C GLN A 8 -3.77 -1.84 6.67
N SER A 9 -4.82 -1.41 7.36
CA SER A 9 -4.87 -0.07 7.93
C SER A 9 -5.36 -0.17 9.37
N ILE A 10 -4.69 0.52 10.29
CA ILE A 10 -5.06 0.51 11.70
C ILE A 10 -5.61 1.89 12.08
N HIS A 11 -4.75 2.84 12.43
CA HIS A 11 -5.16 4.13 12.97
C HIS A 11 -5.94 4.96 11.95
N LYS A 12 -7.18 5.36 12.33
CA LYS A 12 -8.05 6.25 11.54
C LYS A 12 -8.26 5.83 10.08
N LYS A 13 -7.86 4.60 9.75
CA LYS A 13 -8.03 4.02 8.40
C LYS A 13 -7.44 4.89 7.28
N ASN A 14 -6.35 5.59 7.57
CA ASN A 14 -5.72 6.50 6.60
C ASN A 14 -5.34 5.79 5.30
N THR A 15 -4.61 4.67 5.43
CA THR A 15 -4.19 3.92 4.25
C THR A 15 -5.38 3.31 3.52
N TRP A 16 -6.40 2.89 4.27
CA TRP A 16 -7.60 2.31 3.67
C TRP A 16 -8.32 3.30 2.75
N ARG A 17 -8.45 4.57 3.20
CA ARG A 17 -9.07 5.61 2.38
C ARG A 17 -8.28 5.89 1.10
N ILE A 18 -6.95 5.84 1.19
CA ILE A 18 -6.06 5.95 0.00
C ILE A 18 -6.31 4.76 -0.94
N ALA A 19 -6.35 3.55 -0.38
CA ALA A 19 -6.62 2.35 -1.17
C ALA A 19 -7.97 2.42 -1.89
N GLN A 20 -8.99 2.94 -1.22
CA GLN A 20 -10.31 3.11 -1.83
C GLN A 20 -10.28 4.12 -3.00
N ALA A 21 -9.52 5.19 -2.86
CA ALA A 21 -9.37 6.17 -3.94
C ALA A 21 -8.69 5.56 -5.16
N MET A 22 -7.64 4.77 -4.94
CA MET A 22 -6.96 4.04 -6.00
C MET A 22 -7.87 2.99 -6.66
N ALA A 23 -8.61 2.25 -5.84
CA ALA A 23 -9.51 1.21 -6.32
C ALA A 23 -10.64 1.76 -7.17
N ALA A 24 -11.11 2.96 -6.88
CA ALA A 24 -12.14 3.62 -7.68
C ALA A 24 -11.66 3.86 -9.11
N VAL A 25 -10.39 4.22 -9.28
CA VAL A 25 -9.78 4.42 -10.60
C VAL A 25 -9.60 3.08 -11.32
N LEU A 26 -9.11 2.07 -10.61
CA LEU A 26 -8.84 0.74 -11.18
C LEU A 26 -10.10 -0.13 -11.31
N ASN A 27 -11.20 0.31 -10.75
CA ASN A 27 -12.46 -0.43 -10.70
C ASN A 27 -12.25 -1.84 -10.13
N CYS A 28 -11.66 -1.91 -8.95
CA CYS A 28 -11.30 -3.18 -8.32
C CYS A 28 -11.65 -3.18 -6.83
N PRO A 29 -11.69 -4.37 -6.20
CA PRO A 29 -11.93 -4.46 -4.76
C PRO A 29 -10.70 -4.11 -3.94
N VAL A 30 -10.95 -3.72 -2.68
CA VAL A 30 -9.92 -3.59 -1.65
C VAL A 30 -10.20 -4.64 -0.59
N LEU A 31 -9.22 -5.47 -0.28
CA LEU A 31 -9.36 -6.52 0.74
C LEU A 31 -8.28 -6.36 1.80
N LYS A 32 -8.59 -6.81 3.01
CA LYS A 32 -7.58 -6.95 4.06
C LYS A 32 -6.74 -8.20 3.80
N PRO A 33 -5.49 -8.26 4.28
CA PRO A 33 -4.65 -9.45 4.07
C PRO A 33 -5.29 -10.76 4.56
N GLN A 34 -5.98 -10.72 5.70
CA GLN A 34 -6.62 -11.91 6.26
C GLN A 34 -7.81 -12.41 5.43
N ASP A 35 -8.38 -11.55 4.60
CA ASP A 35 -9.51 -11.89 3.73
C ASP A 35 -9.07 -12.23 2.30
N ALA A 36 -7.78 -12.13 2.03
CA ALA A 36 -7.23 -12.34 0.69
C ALA A 36 -6.74 -13.77 0.51
N ASP A 37 -7.18 -14.39 -0.57
CA ASP A 37 -6.76 -15.75 -0.93
C ASP A 37 -5.57 -15.65 -1.91
N PRO A 38 -4.40 -16.24 -1.58
CA PRO A 38 -3.27 -16.24 -2.50
C PRO A 38 -3.59 -16.76 -3.90
N LEU A 39 -4.48 -17.74 -4.02
CA LEU A 39 -4.89 -18.23 -5.32
C LEU A 39 -5.65 -17.16 -6.13
N ALA A 40 -6.59 -16.46 -5.49
CA ALA A 40 -7.34 -15.39 -6.14
C ALA A 40 -6.41 -14.24 -6.54
N ILE A 41 -5.44 -13.91 -5.69
CA ILE A 41 -4.44 -12.89 -6.00
C ILE A 41 -3.63 -13.28 -7.25
N SER A 42 -3.25 -14.56 -7.35
CA SER A 42 -2.44 -15.05 -8.47
C SER A 42 -3.14 -14.94 -9.83
N GLU A 43 -4.46 -14.79 -9.82
CA GLU A 43 -5.25 -14.65 -11.06
C GLU A 43 -5.34 -13.18 -11.51
N CYS A 44 -4.85 -12.24 -10.72
CA CYS A 44 -4.92 -10.81 -11.04
C CYS A 44 -3.70 -10.36 -11.85
N ASP A 45 -3.95 -9.50 -12.83
CA ASP A 45 -2.90 -8.93 -13.67
C ASP A 45 -2.12 -7.84 -12.95
N LEU A 46 -2.80 -7.11 -12.05
CA LEU A 46 -2.22 -6.03 -11.27
C LEU A 46 -2.69 -6.13 -9.82
N VAL A 47 -1.75 -6.11 -8.90
CA VAL A 47 -2.04 -6.18 -7.46
C VAL A 47 -1.39 -5.00 -6.75
N GLY A 48 -2.18 -4.26 -5.98
CA GLY A 48 -1.66 -3.22 -5.08
C GLY A 48 -1.49 -3.77 -3.67
N PHE A 49 -0.38 -3.43 -3.02
CA PHE A 49 -0.12 -3.81 -1.64
C PHE A 49 0.20 -2.57 -0.83
N GLY A 50 -0.52 -2.36 0.26
CA GLY A 50 -0.29 -1.18 1.06
C GLY A 50 -0.65 -1.31 2.53
N SER A 51 -0.05 -0.45 3.33
CA SER A 51 -0.34 -0.31 4.76
C SER A 51 0.25 0.98 5.30
N GLY A 52 -0.03 1.28 6.56
CA GLY A 52 0.82 2.20 7.32
C GLY A 52 2.22 1.61 7.47
N ILE A 53 3.13 2.42 7.96
CA ILE A 53 4.52 2.00 8.21
C ILE A 53 4.72 1.80 9.71
N TYR A 54 5.26 0.64 10.07
CA TYR A 54 5.50 0.23 11.46
C TYR A 54 6.94 -0.26 11.59
N PHE A 55 7.69 0.35 12.49
CA PHE A 55 9.10 0.00 12.69
C PHE A 55 9.91 0.00 11.39
N GLY A 56 9.63 0.99 10.54
CA GLY A 56 10.38 1.19 9.29
C GLY A 56 9.97 0.31 8.12
N SER A 57 8.88 -0.45 8.25
CA SER A 57 8.41 -1.36 7.18
C SER A 57 6.90 -1.38 7.11
N HIS A 58 6.37 -2.02 6.09
CA HIS A 58 4.93 -2.30 5.98
C HIS A 58 4.45 -3.16 7.16
N HIS A 59 3.15 -3.11 7.39
CA HIS A 59 2.52 -3.91 8.44
C HIS A 59 2.85 -5.39 8.25
N ARG A 60 3.07 -6.07 9.38
CA ARG A 60 3.45 -7.48 9.38
C ARG A 60 2.49 -8.36 8.59
N MET A 61 1.19 -8.08 8.65
CA MET A 61 0.21 -8.88 7.91
C MET A 61 0.37 -8.78 6.40
N ILE A 62 0.81 -7.63 5.90
CA ILE A 62 1.14 -7.46 4.48
C ILE A 62 2.40 -8.28 4.13
N LEU A 63 3.42 -8.19 4.97
CA LEU A 63 4.66 -8.95 4.75
C LEU A 63 4.42 -10.45 4.83
N ASP A 64 3.63 -10.91 5.80
CA ASP A 64 3.30 -12.33 5.96
C ASP A 64 2.53 -12.84 4.73
N LEU A 65 1.61 -12.05 4.20
CA LEU A 65 0.91 -12.41 2.96
C LEU A 65 1.90 -12.50 1.81
N GLY A 66 2.84 -11.56 1.71
CA GLY A 66 3.89 -11.58 0.68
C GLY A 66 4.67 -12.87 0.65
N GLU A 67 4.92 -13.47 1.82
CA GLU A 67 5.62 -14.75 1.94
C GLU A 67 4.78 -15.95 1.51
N ARG A 68 3.46 -15.79 1.43
CA ARG A 68 2.52 -16.86 1.06
C ARG A 68 2.00 -16.76 -0.37
N LEU A 69 2.42 -15.74 -1.11
CA LEU A 69 1.96 -15.55 -2.49
C LEU A 69 2.46 -16.67 -3.41
N LEU A 70 1.65 -17.01 -4.39
CA LEU A 70 2.02 -17.98 -5.43
C LEU A 70 2.89 -17.29 -6.49
N PRO A 71 3.69 -18.04 -7.26
CA PRO A 71 4.53 -17.47 -8.31
C PRO A 71 3.77 -16.53 -9.23
N ALA A 72 4.29 -15.33 -9.40
CA ALA A 72 3.60 -14.27 -10.14
C ALA A 72 3.83 -14.29 -11.65
N GLU A 73 4.91 -14.93 -12.08
CA GLU A 73 5.23 -15.13 -13.51
C GLU A 73 5.23 -13.83 -14.32
N GLY A 74 5.75 -12.78 -13.73
CA GLY A 74 5.86 -11.48 -14.40
C GLY A 74 4.63 -10.58 -14.30
N ARG A 75 3.60 -11.00 -13.56
CA ARG A 75 2.46 -10.12 -13.29
C ARG A 75 2.92 -8.88 -12.53
N LYS A 76 2.11 -7.84 -12.56
CA LYS A 76 2.53 -6.52 -12.07
C LYS A 76 1.97 -6.24 -10.68
N ALA A 77 2.75 -5.50 -9.90
CA ALA A 77 2.34 -5.05 -8.57
C ALA A 77 2.75 -3.59 -8.38
N PHE A 78 2.06 -2.91 -7.48
CA PHE A 78 2.49 -1.61 -6.99
C PHE A 78 2.41 -1.60 -5.46
N ILE A 79 3.19 -0.71 -4.86
CA ILE A 79 3.32 -0.59 -3.41
C ILE A 79 2.90 0.81 -2.98
N PHE A 80 2.15 0.90 -1.90
CA PHE A 80 1.80 2.20 -1.34
C PHE A 80 1.81 2.17 0.19
N SER A 81 1.96 3.35 0.79
CA SER A 81 1.97 3.47 2.25
C SER A 81 1.54 4.86 2.69
N THR A 82 1.19 4.94 3.97
CA THR A 82 1.03 6.21 4.67
C THR A 82 1.92 6.19 5.89
N SER A 83 2.56 7.33 6.19
CA SER A 83 3.45 7.43 7.35
C SER A 83 3.64 8.88 7.77
N GLY A 84 4.20 9.09 8.95
CA GLY A 84 4.54 10.44 9.40
C GLY A 84 5.64 11.08 8.54
N ALA A 85 6.55 10.28 8.00
CA ALA A 85 7.68 10.79 7.21
C ALA A 85 7.33 11.05 5.74
N GLY A 86 6.38 10.27 5.17
CA GLY A 86 5.98 10.41 3.77
C GLY A 86 7.00 9.91 2.77
N PRO A 87 6.92 10.44 1.52
CA PRO A 87 7.64 9.85 0.36
C PRO A 87 9.16 9.79 0.47
N LYS A 88 9.78 10.69 1.19
CA LYS A 88 11.25 10.73 1.29
C LYS A 88 11.86 9.48 1.91
N MET A 89 11.05 8.65 2.57
CA MET A 89 11.53 7.42 3.21
C MET A 89 11.10 6.15 2.46
N ASP A 90 10.49 6.27 1.29
CA ASP A 90 9.95 5.11 0.56
C ASP A 90 11.00 4.04 0.26
N GLN A 91 12.23 4.44 -0.07
CA GLN A 91 13.29 3.47 -0.33
C GLN A 91 13.50 2.51 0.83
N TYR A 92 13.39 3.01 2.05
CA TYR A 92 13.56 2.19 3.26
C TYR A 92 12.28 1.49 3.64
N HIS A 93 11.17 2.23 3.66
CA HIS A 93 9.89 1.73 4.14
C HIS A 93 9.34 0.60 3.27
N HIS A 94 9.55 0.68 1.97
CA HIS A 94 9.03 -0.31 1.02
C HIS A 94 9.98 -1.45 0.72
N LYS A 95 11.21 -1.40 1.22
CA LYS A 95 12.26 -2.34 0.84
C LYS A 95 11.89 -3.80 1.05
N LYS A 96 11.42 -4.16 2.25
CA LYS A 96 11.09 -5.56 2.55
C LYS A 96 9.98 -6.08 1.65
N LEU A 97 8.92 -5.30 1.47
CA LEU A 97 7.82 -5.70 0.62
C LEU A 97 8.25 -5.80 -0.85
N ARG A 98 9.02 -4.82 -1.32
CA ARG A 98 9.54 -4.84 -2.68
C ARG A 98 10.35 -6.10 -2.95
N GLU A 99 11.25 -6.46 -2.05
CA GLU A 99 12.09 -7.66 -2.19
C GLU A 99 11.25 -8.94 -2.18
N LEU A 100 10.23 -9.02 -1.31
CA LEU A 100 9.33 -10.17 -1.29
C LEU A 100 8.58 -10.32 -2.61
N LEU A 101 8.00 -9.23 -3.11
CA LEU A 101 7.23 -9.27 -4.35
C LEU A 101 8.09 -9.62 -5.55
N GLN A 102 9.27 -9.03 -5.66
CA GLN A 102 10.21 -9.35 -6.73
C GLN A 102 10.68 -10.80 -6.64
N GLY A 103 10.92 -11.30 -5.42
CA GLY A 103 11.32 -12.69 -5.21
C GLY A 103 10.26 -13.70 -5.65
N VAL A 104 8.99 -13.32 -5.58
CA VAL A 104 7.87 -14.17 -6.03
C VAL A 104 7.64 -14.06 -7.54
N GLY A 105 8.25 -13.08 -8.19
CA GLY A 105 8.17 -12.90 -9.63
C GLY A 105 7.30 -11.74 -10.11
N TYR A 106 6.86 -10.86 -9.20
CA TYR A 106 6.14 -9.66 -9.61
C TYR A 106 7.08 -8.61 -10.20
N GLY A 107 6.63 -7.94 -11.25
CA GLY A 107 7.24 -6.69 -11.68
C GLY A 107 6.62 -5.55 -10.89
N VAL A 108 7.40 -4.90 -10.03
CA VAL A 108 6.92 -3.74 -9.27
C VAL A 108 6.96 -2.52 -10.18
N VAL A 109 5.79 -2.05 -10.61
CA VAL A 109 5.67 -0.99 -11.62
C VAL A 109 5.54 0.40 -11.03
N GLY A 110 5.41 0.52 -9.73
CA GLY A 110 5.38 1.82 -9.08
C GLY A 110 5.26 1.73 -7.57
N GLU A 111 5.67 2.81 -6.90
CA GLU A 111 5.57 2.94 -5.45
C GLU A 111 5.11 4.34 -5.12
N TRP A 112 4.24 4.46 -4.14
CA TRP A 112 3.66 5.74 -3.77
C TRP A 112 3.42 5.81 -2.27
N SER A 113 3.57 6.99 -1.70
CA SER A 113 3.19 7.22 -0.31
C SER A 113 2.75 8.66 -0.11
N CYS A 114 2.13 8.90 1.04
CA CYS A 114 1.87 10.25 1.51
C CYS A 114 2.04 10.33 3.01
N LYS A 115 2.11 11.55 3.50
CA LYS A 115 2.07 11.80 4.94
C LYS A 115 0.68 11.53 5.47
N ALA A 116 0.60 11.07 6.71
CA ALA A 116 -0.67 10.78 7.37
C ALA A 116 -0.61 11.26 8.81
N PHE A 117 -1.79 11.50 9.37
CA PHE A 117 -1.94 11.86 10.77
C PHE A 117 -1.37 10.74 11.64
N ASP A 118 -0.45 11.11 12.53
CA ASP A 118 0.25 10.16 13.40
C ASP A 118 0.13 10.61 14.86
N GLU A 119 -0.57 9.81 15.66
CA GLU A 119 -0.74 10.02 17.10
C GLU A 119 0.22 9.16 17.92
N PHE A 120 1.14 8.45 17.29
CA PHE A 120 1.98 7.47 17.95
C PHE A 120 3.10 8.11 18.75
N GLY A 121 3.36 7.58 19.96
CA GLY A 121 4.48 7.99 20.81
C GLY A 121 4.44 9.46 21.21
N PRO A 122 5.59 10.17 21.13
CA PRO A 122 5.69 11.56 21.57
C PRO A 122 4.81 12.53 20.77
N PHE A 123 4.42 12.17 19.57
CA PHE A 123 3.56 13.03 18.74
C PHE A 123 2.16 13.18 19.31
N LYS A 124 1.70 12.23 20.11
CA LYS A 124 0.41 12.30 20.78
C LYS A 124 0.32 13.51 21.72
N LEU A 125 1.44 13.90 22.34
CA LEU A 125 1.49 15.03 23.28
C LEU A 125 1.27 16.38 22.61
N ILE A 126 1.54 16.49 21.32
CA ILE A 126 1.39 17.72 20.55
C ILE A 126 0.21 17.64 19.57
N GLY A 127 -0.73 16.72 19.83
CA GLY A 127 -1.93 16.57 19.01
C GLY A 127 -1.75 15.75 17.74
N GLY A 128 -0.59 15.06 17.59
CA GLY A 128 -0.31 14.23 16.44
C GLY A 128 0.51 14.92 15.36
N LEU A 129 1.16 14.11 14.54
CA LEU A 129 1.96 14.57 13.40
C LEU A 129 1.10 14.56 12.14
N ASN A 130 1.23 15.57 11.27
CA ASN A 130 0.51 15.69 10.00
C ASN A 130 -1.02 15.68 10.17
N GLN A 131 -1.53 16.48 11.10
CA GLN A 131 -2.98 16.62 11.27
C GLN A 131 -3.63 17.04 9.94
N GLY A 132 -4.79 16.46 9.66
CA GLY A 132 -5.50 16.72 8.42
C GLY A 132 -4.97 15.95 7.20
N ARG A 133 -4.01 15.06 7.39
CA ARG A 133 -3.47 14.22 6.31
C ARG A 133 -3.89 12.75 6.51
N PRO A 134 -4.23 11.99 5.46
CA PRO A 134 -4.30 12.44 4.08
C PRO A 134 -5.39 13.48 3.83
N ASN A 135 -5.15 14.38 2.90
CA ASN A 135 -6.12 15.40 2.49
C ASN A 135 -6.58 15.17 1.05
N GLU A 136 -7.39 16.08 0.52
CA GLU A 136 -7.92 15.94 -0.84
C GLU A 136 -6.81 15.88 -1.90
N ASP A 137 -5.73 16.64 -1.72
CA ASP A 137 -4.59 16.57 -2.64
C ASP A 137 -3.92 15.20 -2.63
N ASP A 138 -3.84 14.58 -1.45
CA ASP A 138 -3.29 13.22 -1.32
C ASP A 138 -4.15 12.21 -2.07
N PHE A 139 -5.47 12.32 -1.96
CA PHE A 139 -6.38 11.42 -2.69
C PHE A 139 -6.26 11.61 -4.20
N GLN A 140 -6.17 12.85 -4.67
CA GLN A 140 -5.98 13.12 -6.09
C GLN A 140 -4.64 12.61 -6.60
N ASN A 141 -3.58 12.80 -5.83
CA ASN A 141 -2.25 12.29 -6.17
C ASN A 141 -2.23 10.76 -6.25
N ALA A 142 -2.95 10.10 -5.34
CA ALA A 142 -3.08 8.64 -5.35
C ALA A 142 -3.78 8.17 -6.62
N LYS A 143 -4.85 8.83 -7.01
CA LYS A 143 -5.58 8.52 -8.24
C LYS A 143 -4.70 8.71 -9.47
N GLU A 144 -3.97 9.82 -9.53
CA GLU A 144 -3.05 10.10 -10.64
C GLU A 144 -1.94 9.06 -10.72
N PHE A 145 -1.43 8.63 -9.57
CA PHE A 145 -0.41 7.60 -9.53
C PHE A 145 -0.86 6.32 -10.23
N VAL A 146 -2.04 5.79 -9.86
CA VAL A 146 -2.50 4.53 -10.46
C VAL A 146 -2.90 4.69 -11.93
N LYS A 147 -3.34 5.89 -12.35
CA LYS A 147 -3.63 6.15 -13.77
C LYS A 147 -2.36 6.08 -14.62
N LYS A 148 -1.21 6.39 -14.06
CA LYS A 148 0.08 6.45 -14.78
C LYS A 148 0.86 5.14 -14.73
N LEU A 149 0.36 4.13 -14.01
CA LEU A 149 1.04 2.84 -13.94
C LEU A 149 1.08 2.19 -15.32
N ASN A 150 2.23 1.62 -15.63
CA ASN A 150 2.45 0.91 -16.88
C ASN A 150 2.39 -0.60 -16.63
N TYR A 151 1.26 -1.21 -16.92
CA TYR A 151 1.02 -2.63 -16.68
C TYR A 151 0.38 -3.32 -17.88
#